data_ab8fbb15464f64ad4166cfe515960646
#
_entry.id   ab8fbb15464f64ad4166cfe515960646
#
_cell.length_a   1.000
_cell.length_b   1.000
_cell.length_c   1.000
_cell.angle_alpha   90.00
_cell.angle_beta   90.00
_cell.angle_gamma   90.00
#
_symmetry.space_group_name_H-M   'P 1'
#
loop_
_entity.id
_entity.type
_entity.pdbx_description
1 polymer ?
#
loop_
_entity_poly.entity_id
_entity_poly.type
_entity_poly.pdbx_seq_one_letter_code
_entity_poly.pdbx_strand_id
1 'polypeptide(L)'
;MKSLIIDNYDSYTYNLFHLIGKVSGIEPLVIKNDQMTYEEILDLDFDNVIISPGPGSPDKEKDFGVCKDIIEKLDKPILGICLGHQGIYYYNGGKILRASEPMHGRLSQVIHNGKNLFKGIKNNFVVTRYHSLTCQDRELENINIDARTPDGVVMAISHKTKPIYGLQFHPESIASECGEKLIENFINICREFYKEAQLYYEIIDKSFDTKNIYEKLYKYDHKTLWLDSSKVEEGLSRFSIFGLQGPKAHTIKYDVDKKIVEKTFLDGREKESFNTDISTYLKENRKR
;
A
#
# COMPACT_ATOMS: atom_id res chain seq x y z
N MET A 1 11.77 8.45 4.87
CA MET A 1 10.37 7.97 4.93
C MET A 1 9.96 7.95 6.38
N LYS A 2 8.96 8.74 6.74
CA LYS A 2 8.45 8.87 8.10
C LYS A 2 7.31 7.89 8.31
N SER A 3 7.47 6.97 9.23
CA SER A 3 6.47 5.93 9.53
C SER A 3 5.55 6.36 10.67
N LEU A 4 4.28 5.98 10.58
CA LEU A 4 3.33 6.03 11.68
C LEU A 4 3.11 4.62 12.22
N ILE A 5 3.34 4.40 13.50
CA ILE A 5 3.05 3.13 14.17
C ILE A 5 1.73 3.27 14.91
N ILE A 6 0.77 2.41 14.59
CA ILE A 6 -0.45 2.25 15.40
C ILE A 6 -0.17 1.18 16.44
N ASP A 7 -0.11 1.60 17.69
CA ASP A 7 0.20 0.73 18.83
C ASP A 7 -1.08 0.08 19.38
N ASN A 8 -1.19 -1.22 19.20
CA ASN A 8 -2.28 -2.05 19.75
C ASN A 8 -2.00 -2.49 21.20
N TYR A 9 -1.38 -1.62 22.00
CA TYR A 9 -1.06 -1.88 23.40
C TYR A 9 -0.10 -3.07 23.61
N ASP A 10 0.86 -3.18 22.67
CA ASP A 10 1.86 -4.25 22.70
C ASP A 10 3.15 -3.80 23.42
N SER A 11 3.72 -4.69 24.21
CA SER A 11 4.97 -4.42 24.93
C SER A 11 6.20 -4.33 24.02
N TYR A 12 6.14 -4.86 22.81
CA TYR A 12 7.22 -4.84 21.81
C TYR A 12 7.11 -3.68 20.80
N THR A 13 6.10 -2.81 20.92
CA THR A 13 5.94 -1.66 20.01
C THR A 13 7.19 -0.79 19.96
N TYR A 14 7.87 -0.57 21.09
CA TYR A 14 9.09 0.24 21.11
C TYR A 14 10.30 -0.47 20.52
N ASN A 15 10.36 -1.80 20.50
CA ASN A 15 11.37 -2.52 19.73
C ASN A 15 11.15 -2.30 18.22
N LEU A 16 9.90 -2.32 17.79
CA LEU A 16 9.53 -2.00 16.41
C LEU A 16 9.86 -0.54 16.06
N PHE A 17 9.58 0.41 16.97
CA PHE A 17 9.97 1.81 16.84
C PHE A 17 11.48 1.96 16.60
N HIS A 18 12.31 1.31 17.44
CA HIS A 18 13.77 1.37 17.31
C HIS A 18 14.27 0.73 16.00
N LEU A 19 13.71 -0.42 15.63
CA LEU A 19 14.08 -1.10 14.39
C LEU A 19 13.76 -0.22 13.16
N ILE A 20 12.57 0.38 13.09
CA ILE A 20 12.15 1.24 12.01
C ILE A 20 12.99 2.52 11.97
N GLY A 21 13.20 3.17 13.12
CA GLY A 21 14.04 4.36 13.25
C GLY A 21 15.46 4.11 12.77
N LYS A 22 16.04 2.96 13.16
CA LYS A 22 17.39 2.54 12.70
C LYS A 22 17.45 2.37 11.18
N VAL A 23 16.47 1.71 10.57
CA VAL A 23 16.46 1.41 9.13
C VAL A 23 16.10 2.62 8.29
N SER A 24 15.11 3.42 8.71
CA SER A 24 14.65 4.58 7.95
C SER A 24 15.53 5.82 8.14
N GLY A 25 16.27 5.91 9.24
CA GLY A 25 17.01 7.10 9.67
C GLY A 25 16.13 8.22 10.24
N ILE A 26 14.82 7.95 10.46
CA ILE A 26 13.84 8.92 10.95
C ILE A 26 13.00 8.23 12.05
N GLU A 27 12.86 8.91 13.18
CA GLU A 27 12.00 8.39 14.28
C GLU A 27 10.54 8.31 13.83
N PRO A 28 9.88 7.14 14.00
CA PRO A 28 8.46 7.00 13.71
C PRO A 28 7.59 7.83 14.65
N LEU A 29 6.39 8.21 14.19
CA LEU A 29 5.31 8.61 15.08
C LEU A 29 4.68 7.37 15.69
N VAL A 30 4.22 7.46 16.95
CA VAL A 30 3.50 6.38 17.63
C VAL A 30 2.21 6.93 18.20
N ILE A 31 1.09 6.31 17.88
CA ILE A 31 -0.22 6.59 18.48
C ILE A 31 -0.89 5.27 18.88
N LYS A 32 -1.76 5.32 19.90
CA LYS A 32 -2.59 4.16 20.28
C LYS A 32 -3.73 3.96 19.28
N ASN A 33 -4.20 2.74 19.13
CA ASN A 33 -5.25 2.38 18.17
C ASN A 33 -6.63 3.00 18.46
N ASP A 34 -6.80 3.60 19.65
CA ASP A 34 -8.01 4.29 20.11
C ASP A 34 -7.77 5.77 20.46
N GLN A 35 -6.58 6.31 20.17
CA GLN A 35 -6.18 7.65 20.57
C GLN A 35 -6.72 8.73 19.62
N MET A 36 -6.87 8.42 18.34
CA MET A 36 -7.27 9.34 17.28
C MET A 36 -8.26 8.68 16.34
N THR A 37 -9.16 9.46 15.77
CA THR A 37 -10.02 9.04 14.65
C THR A 37 -9.20 8.88 13.37
N TYR A 38 -9.77 8.21 12.37
CA TYR A 38 -9.14 8.07 11.06
C TYR A 38 -8.91 9.45 10.41
N GLU A 39 -9.86 10.36 10.51
CA GLU A 39 -9.79 11.72 9.98
C GLU A 39 -8.66 12.52 10.62
N GLU A 40 -8.50 12.47 11.94
CA GLU A 40 -7.40 13.14 12.65
C GLU A 40 -6.03 12.56 12.27
N ILE A 41 -5.95 11.24 11.98
CA ILE A 41 -4.72 10.60 11.52
C ILE A 41 -4.30 11.13 10.14
N LEU A 42 -5.25 11.44 9.26
CA LEU A 42 -4.94 11.98 7.93
C LEU A 42 -4.25 13.36 7.98
N ASP A 43 -4.42 14.10 9.06
CA ASP A 43 -3.75 15.40 9.28
C ASP A 43 -2.30 15.26 9.75
N LEU A 44 -1.87 14.05 10.11
CA LEU A 44 -0.49 13.77 10.50
C LEU A 44 0.43 13.68 9.27
N ASP A 45 1.68 14.12 9.46
CA ASP A 45 2.72 13.98 8.45
C ASP A 45 3.41 12.61 8.55
N PHE A 46 3.03 11.68 7.66
CA PHE A 46 3.64 10.35 7.55
C PHE A 46 3.54 9.79 6.13
N ASP A 47 4.46 8.89 5.78
CA ASP A 47 4.55 8.26 4.46
C ASP A 47 3.94 6.85 4.41
N ASN A 48 3.96 6.12 5.50
CA ASN A 48 3.45 4.75 5.60
C ASN A 48 2.96 4.45 7.01
N VAL A 49 2.17 3.39 7.14
CA VAL A 49 1.65 2.93 8.44
C VAL A 49 2.17 1.54 8.76
N ILE A 50 2.54 1.35 10.04
CA ILE A 50 2.86 0.05 10.60
C ILE A 50 1.87 -0.25 11.70
N ILE A 51 1.09 -1.31 11.54
CA ILE A 51 0.14 -1.78 12.55
C ILE A 51 0.87 -2.78 13.44
N SER A 52 1.03 -2.44 14.70
CA SER A 52 1.81 -3.21 15.66
C SER A 52 1.20 -4.58 15.98
N PRO A 53 1.97 -5.47 16.60
CA PRO A 53 1.40 -6.56 17.39
C PRO A 53 0.42 -6.04 18.45
N GLY A 54 -0.29 -6.94 19.09
CA GLY A 54 -1.16 -6.61 20.21
C GLY A 54 -1.91 -7.82 20.75
N PRO A 55 -2.50 -7.69 21.94
CA PRO A 55 -3.39 -8.70 22.50
C PRO A 55 -4.74 -8.69 21.78
N GLY A 56 -5.47 -9.80 21.88
CA GLY A 56 -6.84 -9.89 21.40
C GLY A 56 -6.96 -10.39 19.96
N SER A 57 -7.95 -9.87 19.24
CA SER A 57 -8.31 -10.35 17.90
C SER A 57 -8.82 -9.22 17.01
N PRO A 58 -8.53 -9.22 15.72
CA PRO A 58 -8.88 -8.11 14.82
C PRO A 58 -10.39 -7.95 14.56
N ASP A 59 -11.20 -8.96 14.86
CA ASP A 59 -12.67 -8.92 14.78
C ASP A 59 -13.32 -8.14 15.93
N LYS A 60 -12.55 -7.74 16.94
CA LYS A 60 -13.03 -6.99 18.10
C LYS A 60 -12.57 -5.54 18.00
N GLU A 61 -13.52 -4.63 17.86
CA GLU A 61 -13.25 -3.20 17.74
C GLU A 61 -12.37 -2.67 18.88
N LYS A 62 -12.64 -3.07 20.13
CA LYS A 62 -11.84 -2.67 21.30
C LYS A 62 -10.38 -3.12 21.26
N ASP A 63 -10.06 -4.19 20.51
CA ASP A 63 -8.72 -4.74 20.41
C ASP A 63 -7.97 -4.15 19.20
N PHE A 64 -8.69 -3.60 18.20
CA PHE A 64 -8.12 -3.21 16.92
C PHE A 64 -8.36 -1.74 16.52
N GLY A 65 -9.38 -1.09 17.08
CA GLY A 65 -9.65 0.35 16.92
C GLY A 65 -9.57 0.86 15.49
N VAL A 66 -8.87 1.96 15.29
CA VAL A 66 -8.71 2.65 14.00
C VAL A 66 -7.97 1.83 12.93
N CYS A 67 -7.31 0.74 13.30
CA CYS A 67 -6.58 -0.12 12.35
C CYS A 67 -7.47 -0.67 11.24
N LYS A 68 -8.77 -0.92 11.52
CA LYS A 68 -9.76 -1.30 10.51
C LYS A 68 -9.84 -0.24 9.41
N ASP A 69 -10.12 1.00 9.78
CA ASP A 69 -10.30 2.11 8.84
C ASP A 69 -9.02 2.37 8.02
N ILE A 70 -7.86 2.23 8.66
CA ILE A 70 -6.56 2.33 7.99
C ILE A 70 -6.42 1.25 6.90
N ILE A 71 -6.75 -0.01 7.19
CA ILE A 71 -6.64 -1.11 6.21
C ILE A 71 -7.60 -0.91 5.04
N GLU A 72 -8.83 -0.50 5.31
CA GLU A 72 -9.89 -0.39 4.30
C GLU A 72 -9.76 0.88 3.44
N LYS A 73 -9.39 2.03 4.05
CA LYS A 73 -9.54 3.36 3.44
C LYS A 73 -8.22 4.02 3.05
N LEU A 74 -7.10 3.72 3.73
CA LEU A 74 -5.85 4.45 3.52
C LEU A 74 -5.18 4.09 2.20
N ASP A 75 -4.78 5.11 1.43
CA ASP A 75 -4.05 4.96 0.17
C ASP A 75 -2.54 5.24 0.36
N LYS A 76 -1.95 4.63 1.37
CA LYS A 76 -0.51 4.65 1.64
C LYS A 76 -0.02 3.22 1.94
N PRO A 77 1.29 2.94 1.84
CA PRO A 77 1.82 1.63 2.20
C PRO A 77 1.54 1.25 3.65
N ILE A 78 1.15 -0.01 3.86
CA ILE A 78 0.82 -0.58 5.17
C ILE A 78 1.62 -1.86 5.41
N LEU A 79 2.20 -1.98 6.60
CA LEU A 79 2.80 -3.22 7.12
C LEU A 79 2.12 -3.61 8.44
N GLY A 80 1.47 -4.76 8.46
CA GLY A 80 0.89 -5.33 9.69
C GLY A 80 1.81 -6.38 10.31
N ILE A 81 2.05 -6.28 11.61
CA ILE A 81 2.84 -7.24 12.38
C ILE A 81 1.93 -8.00 13.35
N CYS A 82 1.98 -9.31 13.34
CA CYS A 82 1.23 -10.24 14.21
C CYS A 82 -0.28 -9.94 14.19
N LEU A 83 -0.82 -9.20 15.16
CA LEU A 83 -2.22 -8.75 15.15
C LEU A 83 -2.54 -7.91 13.91
N GLY A 84 -1.64 -7.01 13.50
CA GLY A 84 -1.80 -6.22 12.29
C GLY A 84 -1.87 -7.07 11.01
N HIS A 85 -1.06 -8.13 10.91
CA HIS A 85 -1.12 -9.11 9.82
C HIS A 85 -2.48 -9.84 9.80
N GLN A 86 -2.95 -10.27 10.98
CA GLN A 86 -4.25 -10.92 11.11
C GLN A 86 -5.39 -9.98 10.71
N GLY A 87 -5.31 -8.70 11.08
CA GLY A 87 -6.26 -7.68 10.68
C GLY A 87 -6.31 -7.48 9.17
N ILE A 88 -5.16 -7.36 8.52
CA ILE A 88 -5.11 -7.25 7.05
C ILE A 88 -5.80 -8.45 6.39
N TYR A 89 -5.52 -9.67 6.87
CA TYR A 89 -6.16 -10.86 6.31
C TYR A 89 -7.67 -10.88 6.56
N TYR A 90 -8.10 -10.55 7.79
CA TYR A 90 -9.51 -10.55 8.20
C TYR A 90 -10.36 -9.56 7.41
N TYR A 91 -9.92 -8.30 7.29
CA TYR A 91 -10.65 -7.24 6.58
C TYR A 91 -10.61 -7.38 5.05
N ASN A 92 -9.82 -8.33 4.53
CA ASN A 92 -9.90 -8.77 3.13
C ASN A 92 -10.73 -10.06 2.95
N GLY A 93 -11.58 -10.43 3.93
CA GLY A 93 -12.52 -11.56 3.84
C GLY A 93 -11.96 -12.89 4.31
N GLY A 94 -10.80 -12.90 4.93
CA GLY A 94 -10.19 -14.11 5.51
C GLY A 94 -10.72 -14.44 6.89
N LYS A 95 -10.45 -15.67 7.36
CA LYS A 95 -10.82 -16.14 8.69
C LYS A 95 -9.59 -16.25 9.58
N ILE A 96 -9.74 -15.82 10.82
CA ILE A 96 -8.73 -16.01 11.87
C ILE A 96 -9.12 -17.25 12.68
N LEU A 97 -8.17 -18.15 12.86
CA LEU A 97 -8.34 -19.43 13.55
C LEU A 97 -7.44 -19.47 14.79
N ARG A 98 -7.75 -20.35 15.70
CA ARG A 98 -6.81 -20.69 16.77
C ARG A 98 -5.65 -21.50 16.18
N ALA A 99 -4.44 -21.15 16.54
CA ALA A 99 -3.27 -21.96 16.20
C ALA A 99 -3.37 -23.34 16.87
N SER A 100 -2.84 -24.37 16.23
CA SER A 100 -2.79 -25.72 16.81
C SER A 100 -2.04 -25.76 18.15
N GLU A 101 -1.02 -24.91 18.27
CA GLU A 101 -0.26 -24.67 19.49
C GLU A 101 -0.06 -23.18 19.71
N PRO A 102 -0.26 -22.68 20.94
CA PRO A 102 0.11 -21.32 21.29
C PRO A 102 1.64 -21.13 21.18
N MET A 103 2.06 -20.07 20.51
CA MET A 103 3.46 -19.70 20.41
C MET A 103 3.78 -18.58 21.37
N HIS A 104 4.81 -18.75 22.19
CA HIS A 104 5.29 -17.74 23.13
C HIS A 104 6.82 -17.72 23.16
N GLY A 105 7.43 -16.83 22.39
CA GLY A 105 8.89 -16.73 22.23
C GLY A 105 9.51 -17.94 21.53
N ARG A 106 8.74 -18.71 20.76
CA ARG A 106 9.23 -19.92 20.08
C ARG A 106 9.77 -19.56 18.69
N LEU A 107 10.86 -20.21 18.34
CA LEU A 107 11.50 -20.10 17.03
C LEU A 107 10.84 -21.02 16.01
N SER A 108 10.69 -20.54 14.79
CA SER A 108 10.20 -21.34 13.66
C SER A 108 10.94 -20.96 12.38
N GLN A 109 11.10 -21.91 11.50
CA GLN A 109 11.60 -21.69 10.16
C GLN A 109 10.49 -21.14 9.27
N VAL A 110 10.85 -20.24 8.34
CA VAL A 110 9.94 -19.64 7.38
C VAL A 110 10.43 -19.91 5.96
N ILE A 111 9.54 -20.47 5.15
CA ILE A 111 9.72 -20.69 3.72
C ILE A 111 8.90 -19.65 2.98
N HIS A 112 9.51 -18.93 2.02
CA HIS A 112 8.89 -17.80 1.34
C HIS A 112 9.08 -17.81 -0.18
N ASN A 113 8.30 -16.98 -0.89
CA ASN A 113 8.32 -16.88 -2.36
C ASN A 113 9.48 -16.05 -2.94
N GLY A 114 10.29 -15.38 -2.12
CA GLY A 114 11.41 -14.52 -2.52
C GLY A 114 11.03 -13.15 -3.08
N LYS A 115 9.75 -12.77 -3.04
CA LYS A 115 9.23 -11.51 -3.59
C LYS A 115 9.01 -10.45 -2.51
N ASN A 116 8.81 -9.21 -2.94
CA ASN A 116 8.43 -8.08 -2.06
C ASN A 116 9.32 -7.97 -0.82
N LEU A 117 8.74 -8.17 0.38
CA LEU A 117 9.45 -8.10 1.66
C LEU A 117 10.62 -9.10 1.75
N PHE A 118 10.56 -10.18 1.00
CA PHE A 118 11.56 -11.26 1.06
C PHE A 118 12.66 -11.15 0.01
N LYS A 119 12.71 -10.05 -0.74
CA LYS A 119 13.75 -9.84 -1.76
C LYS A 119 15.15 -9.82 -1.15
N GLY A 120 16.02 -10.73 -1.61
CA GLY A 120 17.39 -10.85 -1.13
C GLY A 120 17.53 -11.49 0.26
N ILE A 121 16.46 -12.07 0.80
CA ILE A 121 16.49 -12.87 2.03
C ILE A 121 16.68 -14.34 1.66
N LYS A 122 17.57 -15.01 2.40
CA LYS A 122 17.78 -16.46 2.23
C LYS A 122 16.51 -17.21 2.63
N ASN A 123 16.07 -18.14 1.81
CA ASN A 123 14.92 -18.97 2.13
C ASN A 123 15.20 -19.87 3.34
N ASN A 124 14.17 -20.21 4.09
CA ASN A 124 14.27 -21.04 5.28
C ASN A 124 15.07 -20.37 6.42
N PHE A 125 14.70 -19.13 6.76
CA PHE A 125 15.28 -18.37 7.88
C PHE A 125 14.46 -18.52 9.17
N VAL A 126 15.05 -18.20 10.32
CA VAL A 126 14.45 -18.39 11.65
C VAL A 126 13.82 -17.09 12.14
N VAL A 127 12.60 -17.21 12.71
CA VAL A 127 11.85 -16.09 13.28
C VAL A 127 11.25 -16.43 14.64
N THR A 128 10.97 -15.40 15.43
CA THR A 128 10.28 -15.53 16.71
C THR A 128 8.77 -15.33 16.54
N ARG A 129 8.01 -16.18 17.23
CA ARG A 129 6.53 -16.18 17.22
C ARG A 129 5.97 -15.97 18.62
N TYR A 130 4.92 -15.12 18.71
CA TYR A 130 4.18 -14.81 19.96
C TYR A 130 2.67 -14.78 19.70
N HIS A 131 2.08 -15.82 19.11
CA HIS A 131 0.66 -15.80 18.75
C HIS A 131 -0.06 -17.10 19.07
N SER A 132 -1.32 -16.99 19.47
CA SER A 132 -2.28 -18.09 19.65
C SER A 132 -3.35 -18.13 18.53
N LEU A 133 -3.40 -17.11 17.70
CA LEU A 133 -4.27 -17.00 16.53
C LEU A 133 -3.43 -17.02 15.25
N THR A 134 -4.02 -17.49 14.16
CA THR A 134 -3.38 -17.56 12.84
C THR A 134 -4.39 -17.32 11.73
N CYS A 135 -3.93 -16.83 10.58
CA CYS A 135 -4.74 -16.78 9.37
C CYS A 135 -5.04 -18.19 8.85
N GLN A 136 -6.24 -18.39 8.35
CA GLN A 136 -6.57 -19.62 7.60
C GLN A 136 -5.63 -19.75 6.41
N ASP A 137 -5.10 -20.94 6.15
CA ASP A 137 -4.26 -21.19 4.95
C ASP A 137 -5.14 -21.27 3.69
N ARG A 138 -5.53 -20.11 3.20
CA ARG A 138 -6.34 -19.94 1.98
C ARG A 138 -5.98 -18.61 1.33
N GLU A 139 -5.65 -18.63 0.05
CA GLU A 139 -5.56 -17.41 -0.75
C GLU A 139 -6.94 -16.76 -0.93
N LEU A 140 -6.98 -15.45 -0.85
CA LEU A 140 -8.18 -14.67 -1.08
C LEU A 140 -8.12 -13.99 -2.45
N GLU A 141 -9.24 -13.41 -2.89
CA GLU A 141 -9.30 -12.68 -4.15
C GLU A 141 -8.20 -11.60 -4.22
N ASN A 142 -8.01 -10.84 -3.13
CA ASN A 142 -7.08 -9.71 -3.07
C ASN A 142 -5.79 -10.00 -2.29
N ILE A 143 -5.62 -11.17 -1.68
CA ILE A 143 -4.46 -11.50 -0.84
C ILE A 143 -3.72 -12.71 -1.39
N ASN A 144 -2.39 -12.58 -1.49
CA ASN A 144 -1.46 -13.69 -1.69
C ASN A 144 -0.92 -14.16 -0.34
N ILE A 145 -0.57 -15.43 -0.24
CA ILE A 145 0.22 -15.96 0.87
C ILE A 145 1.67 -16.05 0.40
N ASP A 146 2.55 -15.24 0.99
CA ASP A 146 3.94 -15.08 0.58
C ASP A 146 4.90 -16.00 1.33
N ALA A 147 4.55 -16.41 2.54
CA ALA A 147 5.39 -17.28 3.36
C ALA A 147 4.58 -18.19 4.31
N ARG A 148 5.16 -19.35 4.60
CA ARG A 148 4.63 -20.35 5.54
C ARG A 148 5.75 -20.95 6.38
N THR A 149 5.36 -21.54 7.52
CA THR A 149 6.21 -22.52 8.21
C THR A 149 6.19 -23.86 7.47
N PRO A 150 7.15 -24.78 7.72
CA PRO A 150 7.13 -26.14 7.12
C PRO A 150 5.86 -26.94 7.41
N ASP A 151 5.19 -26.69 8.54
CA ASP A 151 3.91 -27.27 8.94
C ASP A 151 2.68 -26.50 8.44
N GLY A 152 2.86 -25.51 7.55
CA GLY A 152 1.79 -24.86 6.80
C GLY A 152 1.15 -23.64 7.47
N VAL A 153 1.67 -23.16 8.59
CA VAL A 153 1.14 -21.92 9.20
C VAL A 153 1.47 -20.70 8.34
N VAL A 154 0.48 -19.88 8.01
CA VAL A 154 0.67 -18.64 7.24
C VAL A 154 1.51 -17.65 8.03
N MET A 155 2.64 -17.26 7.46
CA MET A 155 3.63 -16.39 8.10
C MET A 155 3.78 -15.03 7.45
N ALA A 156 3.38 -14.89 6.19
CA ALA A 156 3.34 -13.59 5.52
C ALA A 156 2.28 -13.55 4.41
N ILE A 157 1.74 -12.37 4.20
CA ILE A 157 0.77 -12.06 3.15
C ILE A 157 1.12 -10.76 2.46
N SER A 158 0.63 -10.60 1.21
CA SER A 158 0.62 -9.33 0.49
C SER A 158 -0.71 -9.12 -0.22
N HIS A 159 -1.14 -7.87 -0.31
CA HIS A 159 -2.27 -7.51 -1.16
C HIS A 159 -1.83 -7.50 -2.63
N LYS A 160 -2.67 -8.00 -3.54
CA LYS A 160 -2.32 -8.20 -4.96
C LYS A 160 -2.08 -6.91 -5.72
N THR A 161 -2.74 -5.82 -5.34
CA THR A 161 -2.73 -4.53 -6.07
C THR A 161 -2.33 -3.33 -5.22
N LYS A 162 -2.53 -3.38 -3.90
CA LYS A 162 -2.18 -2.30 -2.96
C LYS A 162 -0.83 -2.60 -2.28
N PRO A 163 -0.06 -1.61 -1.84
CA PRO A 163 1.19 -1.80 -1.11
C PRO A 163 0.93 -2.18 0.36
N ILE A 164 0.16 -3.23 0.59
CA ILE A 164 -0.24 -3.71 1.92
C ILE A 164 0.38 -5.10 2.15
N TYR A 165 1.09 -5.24 3.25
CA TYR A 165 1.85 -6.43 3.61
C TYR A 165 1.61 -6.82 5.05
N GLY A 166 1.73 -8.11 5.38
CA GLY A 166 1.60 -8.58 6.75
C GLY A 166 2.61 -9.67 7.08
N LEU A 167 3.16 -9.61 8.30
CA LEU A 167 4.06 -10.60 8.88
C LEU A 167 3.44 -11.14 10.17
N GLN A 168 3.25 -12.46 10.29
CA GLN A 168 2.72 -13.10 11.51
C GLN A 168 3.76 -13.15 12.63
N PHE A 169 5.04 -13.14 12.29
CA PHE A 169 6.16 -13.16 13.22
C PHE A 169 6.64 -11.75 13.58
N HIS A 170 7.56 -11.68 14.53
CA HIS A 170 8.09 -10.43 15.08
C HIS A 170 9.48 -10.11 14.50
N PRO A 171 9.59 -9.27 13.45
CA PRO A 171 10.87 -8.90 12.87
C PRO A 171 11.73 -8.06 13.82
N GLU A 172 11.13 -7.39 14.81
CA GLU A 172 11.78 -6.58 15.83
C GLU A 172 12.42 -7.41 16.96
N SER A 173 12.12 -8.71 17.03
CA SER A 173 12.72 -9.60 18.03
C SER A 173 14.19 -9.87 17.67
N ILE A 174 15.07 -9.79 18.68
CA ILE A 174 16.50 -10.06 18.52
C ILE A 174 16.79 -11.48 18.03
N ALA A 175 15.89 -12.42 18.27
CA ALA A 175 16.02 -13.81 17.86
C ALA A 175 15.38 -14.07 16.47
N SER A 176 14.84 -13.06 15.82
CA SER A 176 14.39 -13.13 14.42
C SER A 176 15.52 -12.75 13.49
N GLU A 177 15.87 -13.66 12.57
CA GLU A 177 16.80 -13.36 11.50
C GLU A 177 16.18 -12.36 10.51
N CYS A 178 17.02 -11.60 9.84
CA CYS A 178 16.64 -10.71 8.73
C CYS A 178 15.61 -9.61 9.04
N GLY A 179 15.35 -9.27 10.32
CA GLY A 179 14.37 -8.25 10.68
C GLY A 179 14.67 -6.89 10.04
N GLU A 180 15.92 -6.42 10.10
CA GLU A 180 16.35 -5.18 9.45
C GLU A 180 16.12 -5.21 7.94
N LYS A 181 16.45 -6.34 7.30
CA LYS A 181 16.28 -6.50 5.84
C LYS A 181 14.82 -6.50 5.40
N LEU A 182 13.92 -7.07 6.20
CA LEU A 182 12.47 -7.03 5.96
C LEU A 182 11.94 -5.60 6.01
N ILE A 183 12.34 -4.82 7.03
CA ILE A 183 11.94 -3.42 7.16
C ILE A 183 12.58 -2.57 6.06
N GLU A 184 13.86 -2.80 5.70
CA GLU A 184 14.51 -2.13 4.57
C GLU A 184 13.75 -2.37 3.26
N ASN A 185 13.35 -3.61 3.00
CA ASN A 185 12.55 -3.95 1.82
C ASN A 185 11.19 -3.25 1.83
N PHE A 186 10.51 -3.16 2.98
CA PHE A 186 9.27 -2.41 3.11
C PHE A 186 9.48 -0.90 2.83
N ILE A 187 10.50 -0.27 3.41
CA ILE A 187 10.84 1.14 3.14
C ILE A 187 11.17 1.37 1.66
N ASN A 188 11.83 0.42 1.00
CA ASN A 188 12.10 0.52 -0.43
C ASN A 188 10.80 0.40 -1.26
N ILE A 189 9.87 -0.46 -0.88
CA ILE A 189 8.53 -0.52 -1.49
C ILE A 189 7.80 0.82 -1.31
N CYS A 190 7.89 1.44 -0.12
CA CYS A 190 7.31 2.77 0.10
C CYS A 190 7.95 3.83 -0.82
N ARG A 191 9.27 3.83 -0.98
CA ARG A 191 9.96 4.74 -1.90
C ARG A 191 9.50 4.56 -3.34
N GLU A 192 9.36 3.33 -3.81
CA GLU A 192 8.85 3.06 -5.15
C GLU A 192 7.38 3.49 -5.32
N PHE A 193 6.57 3.38 -4.26
CA PHE A 193 5.19 3.86 -4.25
C PHE A 193 5.09 5.38 -4.48
N TYR A 194 6.01 6.17 -3.87
CA TYR A 194 6.04 7.63 -4.00
C TYR A 194 6.96 8.11 -5.10
N LYS A 195 7.57 7.21 -5.86
CA LYS A 195 8.43 7.61 -6.97
C LYS A 195 7.58 8.38 -7.98
N GLU A 196 7.94 9.64 -8.19
CA GLU A 196 7.32 10.45 -9.23
C GLU A 196 7.49 9.75 -10.58
N ALA A 197 6.47 9.83 -11.43
CA ALA A 197 6.55 9.32 -12.78
C ALA A 197 7.71 10.03 -13.51
N GLN A 198 8.79 9.30 -13.80
CA GLN A 198 9.86 9.84 -14.60
C GLN A 198 9.37 9.98 -16.04
N LEU A 199 9.50 11.19 -16.58
CA LEU A 199 9.23 11.42 -18.00
C LEU A 199 10.39 10.86 -18.82
N TYR A 200 10.15 9.76 -19.51
CA TYR A 200 11.02 9.27 -20.57
C TYR A 200 10.52 9.82 -21.89
N TYR A 201 11.41 10.42 -22.66
CA TYR A 201 11.08 10.89 -24.01
C TYR A 201 12.16 10.46 -24.99
N GLU A 202 11.73 10.19 -26.21
CA GLU A 202 12.58 9.93 -27.36
C GLU A 202 12.13 10.85 -28.51
N ILE A 203 13.09 11.51 -29.14
CA ILE A 203 12.83 12.31 -30.31
C ILE A 203 13.01 11.41 -31.55
N ILE A 204 11.91 11.15 -32.24
CA ILE A 204 11.92 10.34 -33.43
C ILE A 204 11.71 11.27 -34.63
N ASP A 205 12.73 11.45 -35.46
CA ASP A 205 12.66 12.27 -36.67
C ASP A 205 11.97 11.52 -37.80
N LYS A 206 10.67 11.29 -37.62
CA LYS A 206 9.77 10.67 -38.62
C LYS A 206 8.40 11.29 -38.54
N SER A 207 7.73 11.43 -39.67
CA SER A 207 6.31 11.76 -39.69
C SER A 207 5.46 10.54 -39.42
N PHE A 208 4.45 10.69 -38.57
CA PHE A 208 3.52 9.64 -38.21
C PHE A 208 2.09 10.02 -38.61
N ASP A 209 1.32 9.03 -39.03
CA ASP A 209 -0.14 9.14 -39.11
C ASP A 209 -0.73 9.04 -37.71
N THR A 210 -0.98 10.20 -37.12
CA THR A 210 -1.49 10.34 -35.72
C THR A 210 -2.86 9.67 -35.54
N LYS A 211 -3.71 9.68 -36.60
CA LYS A 211 -5.01 9.03 -36.57
C LYS A 211 -4.87 7.50 -36.44
N ASN A 212 -3.99 6.91 -37.23
CA ASN A 212 -3.74 5.46 -37.18
C ASN A 212 -3.13 5.04 -35.83
N ILE A 213 -2.25 5.86 -35.26
CA ILE A 213 -1.71 5.61 -33.91
C ILE A 213 -2.84 5.63 -32.90
N TYR A 214 -3.70 6.65 -32.89
CA TYR A 214 -4.82 6.74 -31.97
C TYR A 214 -5.78 5.56 -32.07
N GLU A 215 -6.16 5.16 -33.31
CA GLU A 215 -7.03 4.02 -33.53
C GLU A 215 -6.46 2.71 -33.01
N LYS A 216 -5.14 2.51 -33.10
CA LYS A 216 -4.47 1.34 -32.56
C LYS A 216 -4.43 1.38 -31.01
N LEU A 217 -4.11 2.53 -30.43
CA LEU A 217 -4.09 2.70 -28.97
C LEU A 217 -5.50 2.55 -28.38
N TYR A 218 -6.52 3.09 -29.02
CA TYR A 218 -7.92 2.98 -28.59
C TYR A 218 -8.45 1.53 -28.64
N LYS A 219 -7.99 0.73 -29.59
CA LYS A 219 -8.30 -0.72 -29.62
C LYS A 219 -7.66 -1.48 -28.45
N TYR A 220 -6.50 -1.00 -27.99
CA TYR A 220 -5.81 -1.58 -26.84
C TYR A 220 -6.42 -1.12 -25.51
N ASP A 221 -6.75 0.17 -25.40
CA ASP A 221 -7.37 0.77 -24.20
C ASP A 221 -8.37 1.86 -24.62
N HIS A 222 -9.68 1.61 -24.38
CA HIS A 222 -10.77 2.54 -24.71
C HIS A 222 -10.75 3.86 -23.92
N LYS A 223 -9.85 4.00 -22.94
CA LYS A 223 -9.62 5.23 -22.19
C LYS A 223 -8.39 6.01 -22.66
N THR A 224 -7.97 5.78 -23.89
CA THR A 224 -6.90 6.53 -24.56
C THR A 224 -7.31 7.97 -24.81
N LEU A 225 -6.46 8.92 -24.43
CA LEU A 225 -6.64 10.33 -24.71
C LEU A 225 -5.83 10.71 -25.95
N TRP A 226 -6.43 11.50 -26.85
CA TRP A 226 -5.73 12.17 -27.95
C TRP A 226 -6.08 13.66 -27.93
N LEU A 227 -5.05 14.49 -27.77
CA LEU A 227 -5.13 15.93 -27.92
C LEU A 227 -4.33 16.32 -29.16
N ASP A 228 -4.96 16.96 -30.10
CA ASP A 228 -4.32 17.47 -31.31
C ASP A 228 -4.53 18.97 -31.45
N SER A 229 -3.45 19.71 -31.75
CA SER A 229 -3.53 21.15 -31.98
C SER A 229 -4.08 21.38 -33.39
N SER A 230 -5.29 21.89 -33.51
CA SER A 230 -5.93 22.22 -34.80
C SER A 230 -5.46 23.57 -35.38
N LYS A 231 -4.86 24.43 -34.54
CA LYS A 231 -4.42 25.77 -34.94
C LYS A 231 -2.90 25.84 -35.01
N VAL A 232 -2.36 26.10 -36.19
CA VAL A 232 -0.94 26.36 -36.40
C VAL A 232 -0.77 27.88 -36.43
N GLU A 233 -0.12 28.46 -35.45
CA GLU A 233 0.34 29.85 -35.45
C GLU A 233 1.82 29.88 -35.82
N GLU A 234 2.24 30.92 -36.57
CA GLU A 234 3.63 31.09 -36.99
C GLU A 234 4.54 31.14 -35.72
N GLY A 235 5.51 30.23 -35.64
CA GLY A 235 6.39 30.07 -34.46
C GLY A 235 5.90 29.11 -33.38
N LEU A 236 4.68 28.52 -33.50
CA LEU A 236 4.19 27.46 -32.60
C LEU A 236 4.20 26.12 -33.30
N SER A 237 4.87 25.15 -32.69
CA SER A 237 4.86 23.77 -33.18
C SER A 237 3.49 23.12 -32.96
N ARG A 238 3.07 22.33 -33.94
CA ARG A 238 1.89 21.47 -33.78
C ARG A 238 2.25 20.23 -32.97
N PHE A 239 1.52 19.97 -31.90
CA PHE A 239 1.72 18.81 -31.05
C PHE A 239 0.48 17.92 -31.05
N SER A 240 0.71 16.62 -31.17
CA SER A 240 -0.29 15.61 -30.87
C SER A 240 0.16 14.88 -29.61
N ILE A 241 -0.70 14.85 -28.59
CA ILE A 241 -0.42 14.23 -27.31
C ILE A 241 -1.35 13.02 -27.15
N PHE A 242 -0.75 11.86 -26.88
CA PHE A 242 -1.48 10.63 -26.58
C PHE A 242 -1.24 10.25 -25.14
N GLY A 243 -2.31 9.84 -24.44
CA GLY A 243 -2.25 9.36 -23.07
C GLY A 243 -2.93 8.00 -22.95
N LEU A 244 -2.26 7.08 -22.25
CA LEU A 244 -2.83 5.80 -21.83
C LEU A 244 -3.07 5.83 -20.33
N GLN A 245 -4.19 5.26 -19.90
CA GLN A 245 -4.49 5.16 -18.47
C GLN A 245 -3.72 4.00 -17.82
N GLY A 246 -2.87 4.30 -16.84
CA GLY A 246 -2.22 3.32 -16.00
C GLY A 246 -3.10 2.89 -14.80
N PRO A 247 -2.73 1.83 -14.08
CA PRO A 247 -3.53 1.30 -12.97
C PRO A 247 -3.75 2.27 -11.80
N LYS A 248 -2.91 3.29 -11.66
CA LYS A 248 -3.05 4.37 -10.66
C LYS A 248 -3.72 5.63 -11.21
N ALA A 249 -4.15 5.63 -12.47
CA ALA A 249 -4.77 6.80 -13.08
C ALA A 249 -6.20 6.99 -12.55
N HIS A 250 -6.64 8.22 -12.60
CA HIS A 250 -8.02 8.60 -12.33
C HIS A 250 -8.53 9.55 -13.40
N THR A 251 -9.83 9.54 -13.62
CA THR A 251 -10.49 10.46 -14.55
C THR A 251 -11.12 11.61 -13.78
N ILE A 252 -10.86 12.83 -14.21
CA ILE A 252 -11.53 14.03 -13.69
C ILE A 252 -12.54 14.50 -14.74
N LYS A 253 -13.80 14.59 -14.36
CA LYS A 253 -14.88 15.15 -15.17
C LYS A 253 -15.41 16.39 -14.50
N TYR A 254 -15.55 17.48 -15.25
CA TYR A 254 -16.12 18.73 -14.75
C TYR A 254 -17.45 19.02 -15.45
N ASP A 255 -18.50 19.19 -14.68
CA ASP A 255 -19.80 19.69 -15.13
C ASP A 255 -19.80 21.22 -14.99
N VAL A 256 -19.75 21.92 -16.12
CA VAL A 256 -19.63 23.37 -16.16
C VAL A 256 -20.87 24.08 -15.61
N ASP A 257 -22.06 23.52 -15.86
CA ASP A 257 -23.33 24.13 -15.47
C ASP A 257 -23.56 23.97 -13.96
N LYS A 258 -23.24 22.79 -13.42
CA LYS A 258 -23.40 22.48 -12.00
C LYS A 258 -22.22 22.91 -11.15
N LYS A 259 -21.05 23.23 -11.77
CA LYS A 259 -19.76 23.48 -11.09
C LYS A 259 -19.33 22.33 -10.18
N ILE A 260 -19.49 21.09 -10.67
CA ILE A 260 -19.14 19.89 -9.96
C ILE A 260 -17.94 19.23 -10.65
N VAL A 261 -16.90 18.94 -9.88
CA VAL A 261 -15.77 18.10 -10.29
C VAL A 261 -16.04 16.67 -9.81
N GLU A 262 -16.02 15.72 -10.71
CA GLU A 262 -16.14 14.29 -10.42
C GLU A 262 -14.80 13.61 -10.66
N LYS A 263 -14.26 12.91 -9.66
CA LYS A 263 -13.06 12.12 -9.75
C LYS A 263 -13.41 10.64 -9.66
N THR A 264 -13.10 9.88 -10.71
CA THR A 264 -13.34 8.44 -10.77
C THR A 264 -12.02 7.70 -10.82
N PHE A 265 -11.83 6.77 -9.91
CA PHE A 265 -10.62 5.97 -9.81
C PHE A 265 -10.75 4.69 -10.62
N LEU A 266 -9.63 4.20 -11.17
CA LEU A 266 -9.59 2.96 -11.94
C LEU A 266 -9.40 1.72 -11.07
N ASP A 267 -8.98 1.90 -9.83
CA ASP A 267 -8.71 0.83 -8.88
C ASP A 267 -9.94 0.37 -8.10
N GLY A 268 -11.15 0.82 -8.50
CA GLY A 268 -12.42 0.40 -7.90
C GLY A 268 -12.85 1.21 -6.67
N ARG A 269 -12.11 2.24 -6.28
CA ARG A 269 -12.54 3.18 -5.23
C ARG A 269 -13.83 3.89 -5.62
N GLU A 270 -14.61 4.29 -4.63
CA GLU A 270 -15.80 5.11 -4.84
C GLU A 270 -15.46 6.44 -5.53
N LYS A 271 -16.41 6.91 -6.32
CA LYS A 271 -16.33 8.18 -7.02
C LYS A 271 -16.40 9.34 -6.02
N GLU A 272 -15.46 10.25 -6.11
CA GLU A 272 -15.47 11.49 -5.33
C GLU A 272 -16.13 12.62 -6.12
N SER A 273 -16.88 13.50 -5.45
CA SER A 273 -17.52 14.67 -6.06
C SER A 273 -17.25 15.93 -5.24
N PHE A 274 -16.82 17.00 -5.90
CA PHE A 274 -16.42 18.25 -5.28
C PHE A 274 -17.23 19.41 -5.86
N ASN A 275 -17.82 20.22 -5.00
CA ASN A 275 -18.61 21.39 -5.38
C ASN A 275 -17.69 22.61 -5.53
N THR A 276 -16.92 22.65 -6.61
CA THR A 276 -15.92 23.68 -6.86
C THR A 276 -15.68 23.87 -8.37
N ASP A 277 -15.10 24.99 -8.77
CA ASP A 277 -14.65 25.14 -10.14
C ASP A 277 -13.36 24.34 -10.41
N ILE A 278 -13.17 23.95 -11.68
CA ILE A 278 -12.05 23.09 -12.07
C ILE A 278 -10.69 23.74 -11.82
N SER A 279 -10.57 25.06 -11.92
CA SER A 279 -9.30 25.76 -11.74
C SER A 279 -8.85 25.75 -10.29
N THR A 280 -9.79 25.94 -9.36
CA THR A 280 -9.58 25.83 -7.92
C THR A 280 -9.20 24.39 -7.55
N TYR A 281 -9.99 23.42 -8.02
CA TYR A 281 -9.70 22.00 -7.79
C TYR A 281 -8.29 21.61 -8.25
N LEU A 282 -7.89 21.98 -9.47
CA LEU A 282 -6.57 21.66 -9.99
C LEU A 282 -5.43 22.36 -9.24
N LYS A 283 -5.63 23.59 -8.74
CA LYS A 283 -4.63 24.30 -7.92
C LYS A 283 -4.41 23.61 -6.58
N GLU A 284 -5.47 23.20 -5.91
CA GLU A 284 -5.44 22.54 -4.60
C GLU A 284 -4.86 21.12 -4.68
N ASN A 285 -5.09 20.43 -5.80
CA ASN A 285 -4.65 19.03 -6.01
C ASN A 285 -3.37 18.90 -6.85
N ARG A 286 -2.67 20.00 -7.15
CA ARG A 286 -1.44 20.00 -7.96
C ARG A 286 -0.22 19.40 -7.27
N LYS A 287 -0.29 19.15 -5.94
CA LYS A 287 0.80 18.67 -5.10
C LYS A 287 0.55 17.29 -4.45
N ARG A 288 -0.43 16.54 -4.95
CA ARG A 288 -0.72 15.20 -4.42
C ARG A 288 -0.45 14.11 -5.42
#